data_b776eb1d424539f0429e067260d301e6
#
_entry.id   b776eb1d424539f0429e067260d301e6
#
_cell.length_a   1.000
_cell.length_b   1.000
_cell.length_c   1.000
_cell.angle_alpha   90.00
_cell.angle_beta   90.00
_cell.angle_gamma   90.00
#
_symmetry.space_group_name_H-M   'P 1'
#
loop_
_entity.id
_entity.type
_entity.pdbx_description
1 polymer ?
#
loop_
_entity_poly.entity_id
_entity_poly.type
_entity_poly.pdbx_seq_one_letter_code
_entity_poly.pdbx_strand_id
1 'polypeptide(L)'
;MKTFSLITTAAMFLGLAALSQADGHSEHQDAAPIMRLYAEFNEIGNPADVLTVKAAAPQALESGEVRVRVLAAPINPSDLLQIAGQYGVAAVLPAKAGSEGVGRVVEVTPEESTLKEGQLVLILGGGTWSDEVVAPEAGFLPLPDMGPLAPEVIEQLGMSVVNPVTALLMLNSFVELSEGQWIAQSAANSAVGGYVIQLAKQRGIKTVNVVRRE
;
A
#
# COMPACT_ATOMS: atom_id res chain seq x y z
N MET A 1 24.55 -55.31 18.39
CA MET A 1 25.94 -55.79 18.37
C MET A 1 26.88 -54.62 18.10
N LYS A 2 27.87 -54.48 19.03
CA LYS A 2 29.06 -53.60 19.07
C LYS A 2 28.81 -52.11 19.27
N THR A 3 28.71 -51.63 20.46
CA THR A 3 29.60 -51.10 21.53
C THR A 3 31.02 -50.72 21.12
N PHE A 4 31.37 -49.47 21.42
CA PHE A 4 32.68 -48.98 21.92
C PHE A 4 32.49 -47.50 22.24
N SER A 5 32.38 -46.99 23.43
CA SER A 5 33.23 -46.91 24.66
C SER A 5 34.43 -45.95 24.56
N LEU A 6 34.24 -44.86 25.37
CA LEU A 6 35.21 -44.07 26.15
C LEU A 6 36.61 -43.76 25.58
N ILE A 7 37.07 -42.54 25.81
CA ILE A 7 38.07 -42.24 26.89
C ILE A 7 38.14 -40.71 27.12
N THR A 8 38.05 -40.38 28.38
CA THR A 8 38.31 -39.14 29.08
C THR A 8 39.80 -38.77 29.07
N THR A 9 40.16 -37.50 28.92
CA THR A 9 41.39 -37.01 29.58
C THR A 9 41.23 -35.51 29.90
N ALA A 10 41.20 -35.20 31.18
CA ALA A 10 41.33 -33.88 31.77
C ALA A 10 42.79 -33.45 31.72
N ALA A 11 43.06 -32.19 31.37
CA ALA A 11 44.30 -31.52 31.67
C ALA A 11 43.98 -30.12 32.16
N MET A 12 44.25 -29.95 33.44
CA MET A 12 44.19 -28.72 34.22
C MET A 12 45.49 -27.93 33.97
N PHE A 13 45.40 -26.70 33.48
CA PHE A 13 46.50 -25.73 33.58
C PHE A 13 46.00 -24.43 34.16
N LEU A 14 46.45 -24.13 35.41
CA LEU A 14 46.45 -22.81 35.99
C LEU A 14 47.47 -21.94 35.25
N GLY A 15 47.03 -20.76 34.84
CA GLY A 15 47.89 -19.70 34.32
C GLY A 15 47.32 -18.35 34.67
N LEU A 16 48.10 -17.63 35.45
CA LEU A 16 47.84 -16.38 36.18
C LEU A 16 47.38 -15.20 35.30
N ALA A 17 46.62 -14.35 35.94
CA ALA A 17 46.05 -13.07 35.50
C ALA A 17 47.04 -12.12 34.82
N ALA A 18 46.54 -11.46 33.78
CA ALA A 18 46.88 -10.08 33.48
C ALA A 18 45.57 -9.34 33.15
N LEU A 19 45.15 -8.47 34.09
CA LEU A 19 44.11 -7.49 33.88
C LEU A 19 44.63 -6.46 32.88
N SER A 20 44.25 -6.60 31.60
CA SER A 20 44.31 -5.50 30.65
C SER A 20 42.90 -4.93 30.58
N GLN A 21 42.72 -3.72 31.13
CA GLN A 21 41.57 -2.88 30.82
C GLN A 21 41.69 -2.49 29.35
N ALA A 22 40.97 -3.21 28.50
CA ALA A 22 40.67 -2.76 27.17
C ALA A 22 39.40 -1.93 27.29
N ASP A 23 39.51 -0.63 27.11
CA ASP A 23 38.42 0.29 26.90
C ASP A 23 37.57 -0.27 25.73
N GLY A 24 36.42 -0.85 26.09
CA GLY A 24 35.44 -1.31 25.13
C GLY A 24 34.74 -0.13 24.47
N HIS A 25 35.34 0.44 23.45
CA HIS A 25 34.59 1.13 22.44
C HIS A 25 33.80 0.06 21.69
N SER A 26 32.55 -0.16 22.13
CA SER A 26 31.58 -0.82 21.31
C SER A 26 31.32 0.10 20.11
N GLU A 27 32.00 -0.16 19.00
CA GLU A 27 31.54 0.33 17.71
C GLU A 27 30.14 -0.21 17.53
N HIS A 28 29.13 0.63 17.77
CA HIS A 28 27.83 0.41 17.22
C HIS A 28 28.03 0.40 15.70
N GLN A 29 28.15 -0.79 15.13
CA GLN A 29 27.95 -0.96 13.71
C GLN A 29 26.49 -0.58 13.46
N ASP A 30 26.27 0.66 13.03
CA ASP A 30 24.98 1.09 12.53
C ASP A 30 24.60 0.14 11.41
N ALA A 31 23.57 -0.69 11.65
CA ALA A 31 23.05 -1.59 10.64
C ALA A 31 22.64 -0.74 9.45
N ALA A 32 23.06 -1.13 8.25
CA ALA A 32 22.71 -0.41 7.03
C ALA A 32 21.18 -0.22 6.98
N PRO A 33 20.69 0.97 6.62
CA PRO A 33 19.26 1.24 6.60
C PRO A 33 18.53 0.27 5.67
N ILE A 34 17.40 -0.26 6.13
CA ILE A 34 16.58 -1.15 5.32
C ILE A 34 15.97 -0.31 4.19
N MET A 35 16.38 -0.60 2.95
CA MET A 35 15.89 0.09 1.76
C MET A 35 14.40 -0.21 1.53
N ARG A 36 13.67 0.79 1.04
CA ARG A 36 12.26 0.69 0.65
C ARG A 36 12.16 0.71 -0.86
N LEU A 37 11.39 -0.21 -1.41
CA LEU A 37 11.17 -0.32 -2.85
C LEU A 37 9.96 0.51 -3.28
N TYR A 38 10.02 1.07 -4.48
CA TYR A 38 8.90 1.76 -5.12
C TYR A 38 9.04 1.73 -6.64
N ALA A 39 7.89 1.73 -7.32
CA ALA A 39 7.82 1.84 -8.77
C ALA A 39 7.73 3.32 -9.18
N GLU A 40 8.56 3.72 -10.14
CA GLU A 40 8.65 5.09 -10.65
C GLU A 40 8.79 5.10 -12.16
N PHE A 41 8.29 6.15 -12.81
CA PHE A 41 8.52 6.43 -14.21
C PHE A 41 8.96 7.89 -14.39
N ASN A 42 9.93 8.11 -15.30
CA ASN A 42 10.55 9.41 -15.55
C ASN A 42 10.12 10.03 -16.88
N GLU A 43 9.42 9.25 -17.69
CA GLU A 43 8.88 9.66 -18.99
C GLU A 43 7.55 8.97 -19.26
N ILE A 44 6.76 9.55 -20.14
CA ILE A 44 5.50 8.98 -20.60
C ILE A 44 5.80 7.93 -21.67
N GLY A 45 5.16 6.75 -21.55
CA GLY A 45 5.38 5.68 -22.52
C GLY A 45 4.60 4.42 -22.17
N ASN A 46 4.93 3.32 -22.88
CA ASN A 46 4.36 2.03 -22.53
C ASN A 46 4.81 1.63 -21.11
N PRO A 47 3.90 1.32 -20.19
CA PRO A 47 4.23 0.97 -18.80
C PRO A 47 5.31 -0.10 -18.68
N ALA A 48 5.31 -1.09 -19.57
CA ALA A 48 6.30 -2.17 -19.54
C ALA A 48 7.74 -1.67 -19.84
N ASP A 49 7.89 -0.53 -20.51
CA ASP A 49 9.18 -0.02 -20.94
C ASP A 49 9.71 1.09 -20.01
N VAL A 50 8.79 1.91 -19.42
CA VAL A 50 9.16 3.11 -18.66
C VAL A 50 9.10 2.95 -17.15
N LEU A 51 8.37 1.92 -16.61
CA LEU A 51 8.35 1.63 -15.18
C LEU A 51 9.66 1.02 -14.72
N THR A 52 10.21 1.58 -13.65
CA THR A 52 11.42 1.07 -13.01
C THR A 52 11.17 0.89 -11.51
N VAL A 53 11.71 -0.19 -10.93
CA VAL A 53 11.74 -0.38 -9.48
C VAL A 53 13.01 0.26 -8.93
N LYS A 54 12.83 1.14 -7.96
CA LYS A 54 13.91 1.84 -7.27
C LYS A 54 13.91 1.47 -5.78
N ALA A 55 15.03 1.74 -5.13
CA ALA A 55 15.21 1.55 -3.70
C ALA A 55 15.74 2.84 -3.09
N ALA A 56 15.19 3.26 -1.96
CA ALA A 56 15.66 4.41 -1.19
C ALA A 56 15.67 4.10 0.31
N ALA A 57 16.58 4.72 1.04
CA ALA A 57 16.53 4.73 2.50
C ALA A 57 15.31 5.53 2.97
N PRO A 58 14.66 5.14 4.08
CA PRO A 58 13.61 5.95 4.67
C PRO A 58 14.13 7.36 5.01
N GLN A 59 13.39 8.39 4.62
CA GLN A 59 13.66 9.78 4.97
C GLN A 59 12.93 10.13 6.27
N ALA A 60 13.45 11.09 7.05
CA ALA A 60 12.72 11.64 8.19
C ALA A 60 11.41 12.29 7.72
N LEU A 61 10.37 12.23 8.56
CA LEU A 61 9.11 12.92 8.28
C LEU A 61 9.27 14.43 8.42
N GLU A 62 8.65 15.18 7.53
CA GLU A 62 8.40 16.60 7.71
C GLU A 62 7.19 16.83 8.62
N SER A 63 7.00 18.08 9.09
CA SER A 63 5.85 18.44 9.92
C SER A 63 4.53 18.16 9.20
N GLY A 64 3.59 17.45 9.89
CA GLY A 64 2.30 17.04 9.35
C GLY A 64 2.33 15.83 8.42
N GLU A 65 3.48 15.22 8.20
CA GLU A 65 3.59 13.99 7.41
C GLU A 65 3.38 12.73 8.25
N VAL A 66 2.90 11.71 7.58
CA VAL A 66 2.66 10.36 8.10
C VAL A 66 3.31 9.35 7.18
N ARG A 67 3.97 8.37 7.76
CA ARG A 67 4.51 7.20 7.05
C ARG A 67 3.56 6.03 7.19
N VAL A 68 3.18 5.47 6.06
CA VAL A 68 2.28 4.32 5.97
C VAL A 68 2.95 3.19 5.22
N ARG A 69 3.04 2.02 5.84
CA ARG A 69 3.43 0.78 5.15
C ARG A 69 2.29 0.30 4.30
N VAL A 70 2.50 0.13 3.01
CA VAL A 70 1.50 -0.40 2.09
C VAL A 70 1.29 -1.90 2.36
N LEU A 71 0.05 -2.31 2.49
CA LEU A 71 -0.35 -3.70 2.67
C LEU A 71 -0.90 -4.31 1.37
N ALA A 72 -1.67 -3.53 0.62
CA ALA A 72 -2.17 -3.89 -0.70
C ALA A 72 -2.45 -2.63 -1.53
N ALA A 73 -2.16 -2.71 -2.81
CA ALA A 73 -2.48 -1.69 -3.81
C ALA A 73 -2.88 -2.38 -5.12
N PRO A 74 -3.97 -1.96 -5.77
CA PRO A 74 -4.39 -2.53 -7.03
C PRO A 74 -3.58 -1.96 -8.20
N ILE A 75 -3.73 -2.59 -9.35
CA ILE A 75 -3.36 -2.04 -10.65
C ILE A 75 -4.65 -1.67 -11.37
N ASN A 76 -5.00 -0.39 -11.38
CA ASN A 76 -6.16 0.08 -12.13
C ASN A 76 -5.79 0.38 -13.59
N PRO A 77 -6.71 0.22 -14.56
CA PRO A 77 -6.49 0.67 -15.92
C PRO A 77 -6.09 2.14 -16.02
N SER A 78 -6.60 3.00 -15.12
CA SER A 78 -6.24 4.42 -15.02
C SER A 78 -4.77 4.65 -14.70
N ASP A 79 -4.15 3.81 -13.87
CA ASP A 79 -2.72 3.90 -13.56
C ASP A 79 -1.88 3.68 -14.83
N LEU A 80 -2.23 2.65 -15.60
CA LEU A 80 -1.54 2.34 -16.86
C LEU A 80 -1.75 3.43 -17.92
N LEU A 81 -2.96 3.98 -18.00
CA LEU A 81 -3.27 5.10 -18.90
C LEU A 81 -2.52 6.37 -18.49
N GLN A 82 -2.34 6.63 -17.22
CA GLN A 82 -1.56 7.77 -16.73
C GLN A 82 -0.09 7.64 -17.13
N ILE A 83 0.51 6.47 -16.93
CA ILE A 83 1.89 6.19 -17.35
C ILE A 83 2.04 6.32 -18.88
N ALA A 84 1.03 5.89 -19.64
CA ALA A 84 1.01 6.00 -21.10
C ALA A 84 0.69 7.42 -21.61
N GLY A 85 0.40 8.39 -20.73
CA GLY A 85 0.00 9.75 -21.13
C GLY A 85 -1.37 9.85 -21.78
N GLN A 86 -2.23 8.85 -21.54
CA GLN A 86 -3.58 8.74 -22.12
C GLN A 86 -4.69 8.98 -21.09
N TYR A 87 -4.34 9.40 -19.87
CA TYR A 87 -5.27 9.74 -18.81
C TYR A 87 -5.51 11.26 -18.76
N GLY A 88 -6.72 11.66 -18.34
CA GLY A 88 -7.13 13.07 -18.34
C GLY A 88 -6.30 14.00 -17.43
N VAL A 89 -5.55 13.43 -16.48
CA VAL A 89 -4.63 14.18 -15.62
C VAL A 89 -3.21 13.70 -15.89
N ALA A 90 -2.37 14.61 -16.35
CA ALA A 90 -0.97 14.32 -16.64
C ALA A 90 -0.18 14.08 -15.33
N ALA A 91 0.73 13.11 -15.35
CA ALA A 91 1.67 12.93 -14.25
C ALA A 91 2.72 14.03 -14.21
N VAL A 92 3.11 14.46 -13.03
CA VAL A 92 4.28 15.33 -12.82
C VAL A 92 5.50 14.43 -12.66
N LEU A 93 6.41 14.49 -13.61
CA LEU A 93 7.58 13.61 -13.66
C LEU A 93 8.77 14.16 -12.87
N PRO A 94 9.59 13.29 -12.21
CA PRO A 94 9.39 11.86 -12.05
C PRO A 94 8.20 11.54 -11.15
N ALA A 95 7.44 10.47 -11.46
CA ALA A 95 6.24 10.11 -10.76
C ALA A 95 6.30 8.68 -10.19
N LYS A 96 5.91 8.51 -8.93
CA LYS A 96 5.67 7.19 -8.35
C LYS A 96 4.34 6.64 -8.86
N ALA A 97 4.31 5.35 -9.16
CA ALA A 97 3.13 4.69 -9.70
C ALA A 97 2.14 4.24 -8.60
N GLY A 98 0.87 4.02 -9.02
CA GLY A 98 -0.24 3.58 -8.19
C GLY A 98 -1.04 4.73 -7.60
N SER A 99 -2.38 4.63 -7.62
CA SER A 99 -3.29 5.72 -7.26
C SER A 99 -4.04 5.50 -5.93
N GLU A 100 -4.21 4.27 -5.50
CA GLU A 100 -4.91 3.92 -4.26
C GLU A 100 -4.29 2.70 -3.58
N GLY A 101 -4.60 2.51 -2.31
CA GLY A 101 -4.17 1.34 -1.57
C GLY A 101 -4.68 1.36 -0.13
N VAL A 102 -4.34 0.32 0.61
CA VAL A 102 -4.54 0.24 2.05
C VAL A 102 -3.19 0.02 2.72
N GLY A 103 -3.00 0.64 3.87
CA GLY A 103 -1.76 0.53 4.60
C GLY A 103 -1.94 0.66 6.10
N ARG A 104 -0.84 0.48 6.81
CA ARG A 104 -0.77 0.63 8.26
C ARG A 104 0.19 1.76 8.60
N VAL A 105 -0.26 2.69 9.42
CA VAL A 105 0.57 3.78 9.94
C VAL A 105 1.75 3.18 10.72
N VAL A 106 2.96 3.57 10.37
CA VAL A 106 4.20 3.13 11.03
C VAL A 106 4.94 4.26 11.72
N GLU A 107 4.67 5.51 11.35
CA GLU A 107 5.28 6.68 11.97
C GLU A 107 4.39 7.91 11.74
N VAL A 108 4.28 8.75 12.73
CA VAL A 108 3.55 10.04 12.68
C VAL A 108 4.42 11.14 13.28
N THR A 109 4.21 12.39 12.87
CA THR A 109 4.78 13.55 13.57
C THR A 109 3.98 13.79 14.87
N PRO A 110 4.60 13.68 16.07
CA PRO A 110 3.88 13.41 17.32
C PRO A 110 2.86 14.47 17.76
N GLU A 111 3.07 15.74 17.40
CA GLU A 111 2.28 16.86 17.95
C GLU A 111 1.14 17.31 17.02
N GLU A 112 1.03 16.77 15.82
CA GLU A 112 0.15 17.29 14.77
C GLU A 112 -0.79 16.27 14.15
N SER A 113 -0.59 14.96 14.42
CA SER A 113 -1.38 13.91 13.77
C SER A 113 -2.52 13.41 14.64
N THR A 114 -3.70 13.25 14.03
CA THR A 114 -4.85 12.56 14.62
C THR A 114 -4.76 11.03 14.41
N LEU A 115 -3.91 10.59 13.47
CA LEU A 115 -3.63 9.19 13.21
C LEU A 115 -2.68 8.62 14.28
N LYS A 116 -2.73 7.30 14.45
CA LYS A 116 -1.90 6.58 15.43
C LYS A 116 -1.12 5.48 14.75
N GLU A 117 0.08 5.22 15.25
CA GLU A 117 0.84 4.05 14.82
C GLU A 117 0.03 2.76 14.98
N GLY A 118 0.14 1.88 14.02
CA GLY A 118 -0.65 0.65 13.95
C GLY A 118 -2.05 0.81 13.35
N GLN A 119 -2.56 2.04 13.18
CA GLN A 119 -3.89 2.28 12.59
C GLN A 119 -3.91 1.92 11.10
N LEU A 120 -5.01 1.29 10.68
CA LEU A 120 -5.26 0.98 9.27
C LEU A 120 -5.85 2.21 8.57
N VAL A 121 -5.35 2.50 7.37
CA VAL A 121 -5.77 3.67 6.58
C VAL A 121 -5.92 3.29 5.11
N LEU A 122 -6.86 3.95 4.41
CA LEU A 122 -6.86 3.98 2.94
C LEU A 122 -5.91 5.08 2.49
N ILE A 123 -5.16 4.82 1.42
CA ILE A 123 -4.18 5.74 0.84
C ILE A 123 -4.82 6.42 -0.36
N LEU A 124 -4.95 7.76 -0.29
CA LEU A 124 -5.63 8.58 -1.30
C LEU A 124 -4.65 9.37 -2.20
N GLY A 125 -3.39 9.48 -1.76
CA GLY A 125 -2.41 10.40 -2.34
C GLY A 125 -1.58 9.85 -3.50
N GLY A 126 -1.74 8.57 -3.87
CA GLY A 126 -0.94 7.92 -4.91
C GLY A 126 0.43 7.41 -4.43
N GLY A 127 1.26 6.95 -5.37
CA GLY A 127 2.58 6.36 -5.09
C GLY A 127 2.51 5.01 -4.38
N THR A 128 1.40 4.30 -4.52
CA THR A 128 1.07 3.11 -3.72
C THR A 128 1.73 1.82 -4.21
N TRP A 129 2.37 1.84 -5.39
CA TRP A 129 3.22 0.71 -5.80
C TRP A 129 4.60 0.82 -5.15
N SER A 130 4.60 0.78 -3.84
CA SER A 130 5.77 0.95 -2.98
C SER A 130 5.60 0.21 -1.66
N ASP A 131 6.71 -0.04 -0.96
CA ASP A 131 6.68 -0.60 0.40
C ASP A 131 6.05 0.38 1.40
N GLU A 132 6.31 1.69 1.22
CA GLU A 132 5.84 2.74 2.11
C GLU A 132 5.47 4.00 1.33
N VAL A 133 4.43 4.69 1.79
CA VAL A 133 4.04 6.02 1.33
C VAL A 133 4.25 7.01 2.47
N VAL A 134 4.90 8.13 2.17
CA VAL A 134 5.01 9.31 3.04
C VAL A 134 4.24 10.44 2.39
N ALA A 135 3.30 11.01 3.11
CA ALA A 135 2.47 12.12 2.64
C ALA A 135 1.89 12.90 3.82
N PRO A 136 1.37 14.13 3.59
CA PRO A 136 0.54 14.82 4.58
C PRO A 136 -0.64 13.96 5.04
N GLU A 137 -1.04 14.09 6.31
CA GLU A 137 -2.12 13.28 6.91
C GLU A 137 -3.42 13.27 6.09
N ALA A 138 -3.74 14.37 5.41
CA ALA A 138 -4.92 14.46 4.54
C ALA A 138 -4.90 13.47 3.35
N GLY A 139 -3.74 12.88 3.03
CA GLY A 139 -3.60 11.81 2.04
C GLY A 139 -4.06 10.44 2.54
N PHE A 140 -4.50 10.33 3.79
CA PHE A 140 -4.88 9.07 4.41
C PHE A 140 -6.26 9.15 5.05
N LEU A 141 -7.12 8.18 4.75
CA LEU A 141 -8.44 8.07 5.38
C LEU A 141 -8.40 6.98 6.46
N PRO A 142 -8.56 7.33 7.75
CA PRO A 142 -8.54 6.35 8.82
C PRO A 142 -9.70 5.37 8.71
N LEU A 143 -9.40 4.09 8.93
CA LEU A 143 -10.39 3.04 9.07
C LEU A 143 -10.66 2.76 10.56
N PRO A 144 -11.89 2.33 10.92
CA PRO A 144 -12.16 1.88 12.27
C PRO A 144 -11.30 0.66 12.62
N ASP A 145 -11.12 0.41 13.90
CA ASP A 145 -10.50 -0.83 14.35
C ASP A 145 -11.44 -2.01 14.01
N MET A 146 -10.98 -2.86 13.13
CA MET A 146 -11.70 -4.06 12.65
C MET A 146 -11.06 -5.35 13.19
N GLY A 147 -10.10 -5.24 14.11
CA GLY A 147 -9.32 -6.38 14.59
C GLY A 147 -8.44 -7.02 13.50
N PRO A 148 -8.05 -8.30 13.69
CA PRO A 148 -7.29 -9.05 12.69
C PRO A 148 -8.11 -9.27 11.42
N LEU A 149 -7.54 -8.96 10.26
CA LEU A 149 -8.19 -9.10 8.96
C LEU A 149 -7.56 -10.24 8.16
N ALA A 150 -8.39 -10.98 7.43
CA ALA A 150 -7.92 -11.94 6.45
C ALA A 150 -7.28 -11.21 5.24
N PRO A 151 -6.32 -11.83 4.54
CA PRO A 151 -5.65 -11.22 3.38
C PRO A 151 -6.63 -10.70 2.33
N GLU A 152 -7.69 -11.45 2.05
CA GLU A 152 -8.71 -11.10 1.06
C GLU A 152 -9.46 -9.81 1.43
N VAL A 153 -9.66 -9.55 2.73
CA VAL A 153 -10.26 -8.29 3.21
C VAL A 153 -9.30 -7.12 3.00
N ILE A 154 -8.01 -7.32 3.26
CA ILE A 154 -6.97 -6.32 3.00
C ILE A 154 -6.93 -5.96 1.51
N GLU A 155 -6.96 -6.97 0.63
CA GLU A 155 -7.00 -6.75 -0.83
C GLU A 155 -8.25 -5.96 -1.24
N GLN A 156 -9.43 -6.28 -0.71
CA GLN A 156 -10.66 -5.53 -0.97
C GLN A 156 -10.58 -4.09 -0.48
N LEU A 157 -10.00 -3.84 0.69
CA LEU A 157 -9.77 -2.49 1.21
C LEU A 157 -8.81 -1.70 0.31
N GLY A 158 -7.78 -2.35 -0.24
CA GLY A 158 -6.86 -1.72 -1.18
C GLY A 158 -7.53 -1.15 -2.43
N MET A 159 -8.70 -1.69 -2.83
CA MET A 159 -9.49 -1.26 -3.99
C MET A 159 -10.72 -0.41 -3.61
N SER A 160 -10.80 0.09 -2.39
CA SER A 160 -12.04 0.69 -1.85
C SER A 160 -12.17 2.18 -2.09
N VAL A 161 -11.27 2.82 -2.85
CA VAL A 161 -11.32 4.25 -3.14
C VAL A 161 -11.77 4.51 -4.57
N VAL A 162 -10.94 4.19 -5.57
CA VAL A 162 -11.16 4.62 -6.96
C VAL A 162 -12.46 4.05 -7.54
N ASN A 163 -12.64 2.73 -7.44
CA ASN A 163 -13.77 2.07 -8.10
C ASN A 163 -15.13 2.38 -7.44
N PRO A 164 -15.31 2.29 -6.10
CA PRO A 164 -16.59 2.60 -5.47
C PRO A 164 -16.94 4.08 -5.55
N VAL A 165 -15.96 5.00 -5.42
CA VAL A 165 -16.21 6.45 -5.57
C VAL A 165 -16.61 6.77 -7.00
N THR A 166 -15.97 6.17 -8.00
CA THR A 166 -16.37 6.33 -9.41
C THR A 166 -17.81 5.88 -9.61
N ALA A 167 -18.19 4.70 -9.12
CA ALA A 167 -19.55 4.19 -9.22
C ALA A 167 -20.58 5.11 -8.53
N LEU A 168 -20.24 5.63 -7.35
CA LEU A 168 -21.08 6.55 -6.60
C LEU A 168 -21.29 7.88 -7.36
N LEU A 169 -20.23 8.45 -7.91
CA LEU A 169 -20.30 9.67 -8.72
C LEU A 169 -21.09 9.47 -10.00
N MET A 170 -20.93 8.34 -10.69
CA MET A 170 -21.73 8.00 -11.87
C MET A 170 -23.22 7.98 -11.58
N LEU A 171 -23.63 7.50 -10.40
CA LEU A 171 -25.05 7.42 -10.02
C LEU A 171 -25.62 8.71 -9.46
N ASN A 172 -24.77 9.67 -9.04
CA ASN A 172 -25.22 10.88 -8.33
C ASN A 172 -24.99 12.19 -9.08
N SER A 173 -23.97 12.23 -9.99
CA SER A 173 -23.47 13.53 -10.48
C SER A 173 -23.99 13.91 -11.87
N PHE A 174 -24.58 13.00 -12.61
CA PHE A 174 -24.96 13.26 -14.01
C PHE A 174 -26.47 13.34 -14.23
N VAL A 175 -27.25 12.61 -13.45
CA VAL A 175 -28.71 12.55 -13.57
C VAL A 175 -29.31 12.19 -12.21
N GLU A 176 -30.47 12.78 -11.90
CA GLU A 176 -31.24 12.38 -10.73
C GLU A 176 -31.94 11.06 -11.01
N LEU A 177 -31.63 10.04 -10.22
CA LEU A 177 -32.20 8.70 -10.34
C LEU A 177 -33.12 8.42 -9.14
N SER A 178 -34.36 7.99 -9.45
CA SER A 178 -35.36 7.59 -8.48
C SER A 178 -35.55 6.08 -8.44
N GLU A 179 -36.10 5.58 -7.34
CA GLU A 179 -36.50 4.18 -7.21
C GLU A 179 -37.39 3.71 -8.38
N GLY A 180 -37.13 2.50 -8.84
CA GLY A 180 -37.86 1.87 -9.96
C GLY A 180 -37.35 2.22 -11.36
N GLN A 181 -36.51 3.29 -11.47
CA GLN A 181 -35.92 3.64 -12.76
C GLN A 181 -34.86 2.63 -13.21
N TRP A 182 -34.48 2.72 -14.48
CA TRP A 182 -33.51 1.85 -15.11
C TRP A 182 -32.29 2.60 -15.57
N ILE A 183 -31.13 1.96 -15.40
CA ILE A 183 -29.86 2.36 -16.02
C ILE A 183 -29.31 1.20 -16.83
N ALA A 184 -28.57 1.51 -17.89
CA ALA A 184 -27.81 0.53 -18.68
C ALA A 184 -26.31 0.85 -18.54
N GLN A 185 -25.50 -0.18 -18.36
CA GLN A 185 -24.05 -0.05 -18.32
C GLN A 185 -23.37 -1.08 -19.20
N SER A 186 -22.26 -0.68 -19.85
CA SER A 186 -21.33 -1.59 -20.50
C SER A 186 -20.23 -2.02 -19.52
N ALA A 187 -19.52 -3.09 -19.85
CA ALA A 187 -18.46 -3.66 -19.01
C ALA A 187 -18.93 -3.92 -17.55
N ALA A 188 -20.15 -4.40 -17.38
CA ALA A 188 -20.77 -4.60 -16.07
C ALA A 188 -20.04 -5.59 -15.14
N ASN A 189 -19.15 -6.41 -15.70
CA ASN A 189 -18.26 -7.32 -14.98
C ASN A 189 -16.92 -6.68 -14.55
N SER A 190 -16.74 -5.37 -14.76
CA SER A 190 -15.63 -4.62 -14.20
C SER A 190 -15.83 -4.33 -12.70
N ALA A 191 -14.77 -3.92 -12.00
CA ALA A 191 -14.87 -3.52 -10.60
C ALA A 191 -15.89 -2.37 -10.41
N VAL A 192 -15.82 -1.30 -11.21
CA VAL A 192 -16.80 -0.21 -11.19
C VAL A 192 -18.21 -0.73 -11.48
N GLY A 193 -18.38 -1.57 -12.50
CA GLY A 193 -19.68 -2.16 -12.85
C GLY A 193 -20.32 -2.95 -11.71
N GLY A 194 -19.51 -3.71 -10.99
CA GLY A 194 -19.95 -4.43 -9.78
C GLY A 194 -20.45 -3.50 -8.68
N TYR A 195 -19.74 -2.39 -8.41
CA TYR A 195 -20.18 -1.38 -7.45
C TYR A 195 -21.46 -0.65 -7.93
N VAL A 196 -21.56 -0.32 -9.22
CA VAL A 196 -22.78 0.29 -9.78
C VAL A 196 -23.99 -0.62 -9.54
N ILE A 197 -23.89 -1.94 -9.77
CA ILE A 197 -24.97 -2.90 -9.53
C ILE A 197 -25.37 -2.88 -8.04
N GLN A 198 -24.39 -2.92 -7.12
CA GLN A 198 -24.66 -2.98 -5.69
C GLN A 198 -25.32 -1.68 -5.19
N LEU A 199 -24.79 -0.52 -5.56
CA LEU A 199 -25.31 0.79 -5.16
C LEU A 199 -26.69 1.06 -5.78
N ALA A 200 -26.91 0.71 -7.05
CA ALA A 200 -28.21 0.79 -7.72
C ALA A 200 -29.25 -0.06 -6.99
N LYS A 201 -28.90 -1.31 -6.65
CA LYS A 201 -29.79 -2.21 -5.91
C LYS A 201 -30.21 -1.63 -4.55
N GLN A 202 -29.28 -1.03 -3.79
CA GLN A 202 -29.57 -0.39 -2.49
C GLN A 202 -30.56 0.77 -2.62
N ARG A 203 -30.59 1.42 -3.79
CA ARG A 203 -31.47 2.57 -4.10
C ARG A 203 -32.74 2.18 -4.85
N GLY A 204 -33.00 0.89 -5.02
CA GLY A 204 -34.16 0.40 -5.80
C GLY A 204 -34.09 0.71 -7.31
N ILE A 205 -32.90 1.06 -7.82
CA ILE A 205 -32.66 1.32 -9.24
C ILE A 205 -32.35 0.00 -9.93
N LYS A 206 -32.96 -0.21 -11.08
CA LYS A 206 -32.81 -1.42 -11.91
C LYS A 206 -31.67 -1.27 -12.90
N THR A 207 -30.91 -2.36 -13.17
CA THR A 207 -29.74 -2.31 -14.04
C THR A 207 -29.87 -3.26 -15.22
N VAL A 208 -29.53 -2.79 -16.42
CA VAL A 208 -29.24 -3.61 -17.59
C VAL A 208 -27.74 -3.70 -17.73
N ASN A 209 -27.20 -4.92 -17.64
CA ASN A 209 -25.78 -5.18 -17.56
C ASN A 209 -25.27 -5.84 -18.85
N VAL A 210 -24.51 -5.09 -19.65
CA VAL A 210 -23.94 -5.58 -20.90
C VAL A 210 -22.50 -6.03 -20.63
N VAL A 211 -22.19 -7.27 -20.98
CA VAL A 211 -20.86 -7.89 -20.88
C VAL A 211 -20.43 -8.45 -22.23
N ARG A 212 -19.13 -8.52 -22.47
CA ARG A 212 -18.60 -9.04 -23.74
C ARG A 212 -18.52 -10.56 -23.81
N ARG A 213 -18.57 -11.22 -22.67
CA ARG A 213 -18.47 -12.68 -22.54
C ARG A 213 -19.44 -13.14 -21.46
N GLU A 214 -19.99 -14.32 -21.67
CA GLU A 214 -20.74 -15.04 -20.65
C GLU A 214 -19.84 -15.57 -19.54
#